data_fa05b84810161cc95389a5a7006f60b2
#
_entry.id   fa05b84810161cc95389a5a7006f60b2
#
_cell.length_a   1.000
_cell.length_b   1.000
_cell.length_c   1.000
_cell.angle_alpha   90.00
_cell.angle_beta   90.00
_cell.angle_gamma   90.00
#
_symmetry.space_group_name_H-M   'P 1'
#
loop_
_entity.id
_entity.type
_entity.pdbx_description
1 polymer ?
#
loop_
_entity_poly.entity_id
_entity_poly.type
_entity_poly.pdbx_seq_one_letter_code
_entity_poly.pdbx_strand_id
1 'polypeptide(L)'
;MNKKYSPERGDLVWIDFDPQVGREQAGRRPAVVLSPGLYNAKSDLAWICPVTSKVKGYPFEVPLPKSVAVSGVVLADQVRSLDYRRRRIEFIGRLPPALCDEIRAKAQRMLE
;
A
#
# COMPACT_ATOMS: atom_id res chain seq x y z
N MET A 1 22.19 4.64 -16.33
CA MET A 1 20.97 5.29 -15.87
C MET A 1 19.95 4.30 -15.34
N ASN A 2 19.44 4.55 -14.19
CA ASN A 2 18.50 3.66 -13.59
C ASN A 2 17.11 3.84 -14.16
N LYS A 3 16.50 2.71 -14.49
CA LYS A 3 15.12 2.71 -14.86
C LYS A 3 14.27 2.96 -13.62
N LYS A 4 13.45 3.97 -13.68
CA LYS A 4 12.60 4.28 -12.55
C LYS A 4 11.48 3.26 -12.43
N TYR A 5 11.27 2.79 -11.23
CA TYR A 5 10.18 1.87 -10.94
C TYR A 5 8.84 2.63 -11.01
N SER A 6 7.88 2.06 -11.70
CA SER A 6 6.51 2.58 -11.74
C SER A 6 5.59 1.51 -11.16
N PRO A 7 4.91 1.81 -10.05
CA PRO A 7 4.13 0.78 -9.36
C PRO A 7 2.89 0.38 -10.13
N GLU A 8 2.52 -0.90 -9.96
CA GLU A 8 1.31 -1.50 -10.53
C GLU A 8 0.35 -1.85 -9.41
N ARG A 9 -0.94 -1.89 -9.72
CA ARG A 9 -1.93 -2.35 -8.73
C ARG A 9 -1.57 -3.74 -8.23
N GLY A 10 -1.58 -3.92 -6.91
CA GLY A 10 -1.24 -5.18 -6.29
C GLY A 10 0.21 -5.33 -5.93
N ASP A 11 1.05 -4.37 -6.28
CA ASP A 11 2.44 -4.40 -5.86
C ASP A 11 2.54 -4.15 -4.37
N LEU A 12 3.43 -4.90 -3.73
CA LEU A 12 3.86 -4.68 -2.36
C LEU A 12 5.18 -3.94 -2.43
N VAL A 13 5.27 -2.81 -1.74
CA VAL A 13 6.43 -1.90 -1.87
C VAL A 13 6.86 -1.39 -0.52
N TRP A 14 8.14 -1.02 -0.39
CA TRP A 14 8.61 -0.15 0.68
C TRP A 14 8.39 1.29 0.26
N ILE A 15 7.93 2.13 1.18
CA ILE A 15 7.74 3.56 0.89
C ILE A 15 7.74 4.35 2.19
N ASP A 16 8.15 5.62 2.12
CA ASP A 16 8.13 6.51 3.27
C ASP A 16 6.75 7.13 3.44
N PHE A 17 6.23 7.05 4.66
CA PHE A 17 4.95 7.64 5.02
C PHE A 17 5.10 8.96 5.79
N ASP A 18 6.32 9.36 6.11
CA ASP A 18 6.53 10.61 6.83
C ASP A 18 6.14 11.81 5.97
N PRO A 19 5.71 12.91 6.62
CA PRO A 19 5.61 13.07 8.06
C PRO A 19 4.35 12.42 8.62
N GLN A 20 4.42 12.04 9.90
CA GLN A 20 3.26 11.52 10.64
C GLN A 20 2.43 12.68 11.17
N VAL A 21 1.10 12.52 11.05
CA VAL A 21 0.17 13.45 11.69
C VAL A 21 -0.83 12.60 12.49
N GLY A 22 -0.82 12.81 13.81
CA GLY A 22 -1.74 12.13 14.69
C GLY A 22 -1.65 10.61 14.61
N ARG A 23 -2.75 9.95 14.25
CA ARG A 23 -2.86 8.49 14.24
C ARG A 23 -2.47 7.86 12.92
N GLU A 24 -2.02 8.64 11.95
CA GLU A 24 -1.57 8.10 10.68
C GLU A 24 -0.30 7.28 10.86
N GLN A 25 -0.14 6.28 9.99
CA GLN A 25 1.10 5.50 10.00
C GLN A 25 2.26 6.38 9.54
N ALA A 26 3.43 6.09 10.07
CA ALA A 26 4.62 6.90 9.84
C ALA A 26 5.80 6.03 9.47
N GLY A 27 6.87 6.67 9.05
CA GLY A 27 8.13 5.99 8.77
C GLY A 27 8.13 5.22 7.47
N ARG A 28 9.25 4.55 7.22
CA ARG A 28 9.37 3.67 6.07
C ARG A 28 8.78 2.32 6.41
N ARG A 29 7.81 1.88 5.62
CA ARG A 29 7.12 0.62 5.89
C ARG A 29 6.60 0.01 4.60
N PRO A 30 6.22 -1.27 4.65
CA PRO A 30 5.57 -1.89 3.50
C PRO A 30 4.21 -1.29 3.25
N ALA A 31 3.79 -1.30 1.99
CA ALA A 31 2.49 -0.80 1.59
C ALA A 31 2.02 -1.53 0.34
N VAL A 32 0.71 -1.53 0.13
CA VAL A 32 0.08 -2.16 -1.03
C VAL A 32 -0.44 -1.07 -1.96
N VAL A 33 -0.09 -1.19 -3.24
CA VAL A 33 -0.54 -0.27 -4.28
C VAL A 33 -1.93 -0.67 -4.76
N LEU A 34 -2.89 0.25 -4.70
CA LEU A 34 -4.27 -0.02 -5.09
C LEU A 34 -4.65 0.61 -6.42
N SER A 35 -3.98 1.68 -6.81
CA SER A 35 -4.30 2.39 -8.06
C SER A 35 -3.67 1.70 -9.26
N PRO A 36 -4.29 1.84 -10.45
CA PRO A 36 -3.77 1.14 -11.64
C PRO A 36 -2.46 1.73 -12.13
N GLY A 37 -1.63 0.87 -12.71
CA GLY A 37 -0.31 1.26 -13.19
C GLY A 37 -0.32 2.41 -14.18
N LEU A 38 -1.32 2.45 -15.07
CA LEU A 38 -1.43 3.53 -16.05
C LEU A 38 -1.61 4.88 -15.36
N TYR A 39 -2.47 4.94 -14.35
CA TYR A 39 -2.64 6.16 -13.56
C TYR A 39 -1.35 6.54 -12.85
N ASN A 40 -0.70 5.55 -12.23
CA ASN A 40 0.52 5.79 -11.46
C ASN A 40 1.63 6.34 -12.35
N ALA A 41 1.79 5.77 -13.53
CA ALA A 41 2.84 6.20 -14.46
C ALA A 41 2.61 7.62 -14.96
N LYS A 42 1.35 8.00 -15.21
CA LYS A 42 1.04 9.32 -15.76
C LYS A 42 1.01 10.41 -14.72
N SER A 43 0.58 10.10 -13.51
CA SER A 43 0.40 11.13 -12.46
C SER A 43 1.59 11.28 -11.54
N ASP A 44 2.48 10.29 -11.47
CA ASP A 44 3.53 10.16 -10.45
C ASP A 44 2.96 10.02 -9.04
N LEU A 45 1.66 9.76 -8.93
CA LEU A 45 0.99 9.48 -7.67
C LEU A 45 0.57 8.01 -7.65
N ALA A 46 0.48 7.45 -6.46
CA ALA A 46 -0.10 6.12 -6.28
C ALA A 46 -0.96 6.13 -5.02
N TRP A 47 -2.10 5.45 -5.09
CA TRP A 47 -2.97 5.27 -3.94
C TRP A 47 -2.55 3.98 -3.25
N ILE A 48 -2.14 4.11 -1.99
CA ILE A 48 -1.54 3.00 -1.27
C ILE A 48 -2.14 2.86 0.12
N CYS A 49 -2.04 1.63 0.65
CA CYS A 49 -2.43 1.31 2.02
C CYS A 49 -1.20 0.82 2.77
N PRO A 50 -0.94 1.32 3.99
CA PRO A 50 0.21 0.86 4.77
C PRO A 50 -0.02 -0.53 5.36
N VAL A 51 1.09 -1.22 5.62
CA VAL A 51 1.11 -2.49 6.34
C VAL A 51 1.69 -2.23 7.73
N THR A 52 1.08 -2.81 8.76
CA THR A 52 1.59 -2.72 10.11
C THR A 52 1.72 -4.11 10.72
N SER A 53 2.73 -4.29 11.56
CA SER A 53 2.87 -5.51 12.34
C SER A 53 2.00 -5.52 13.59
N LYS A 54 1.40 -4.38 13.94
CA LYS A 54 0.55 -4.27 15.12
C LYS A 54 -0.89 -4.63 14.76
N VAL A 55 -1.24 -5.88 14.96
CA VAL A 55 -2.58 -6.39 14.65
C VAL A 55 -3.52 -6.08 15.80
N LYS A 56 -4.61 -5.36 15.52
CA LYS A 56 -5.59 -4.97 16.51
C LYS A 56 -6.93 -5.67 16.35
N GLY A 57 -7.14 -6.38 15.24
CA GLY A 57 -8.36 -7.12 14.98
C GLY A 57 -9.52 -6.28 14.47
N TYR A 58 -9.25 -5.10 13.93
CA TYR A 58 -10.32 -4.27 13.36
C TYR A 58 -10.81 -4.84 12.02
N PRO A 59 -12.09 -4.60 11.69
CA PRO A 59 -12.66 -5.16 10.44
C PRO A 59 -11.99 -4.70 9.16
N PHE A 60 -11.38 -3.51 9.17
CA PHE A 60 -10.71 -2.99 7.97
C PHE A 60 -9.28 -3.52 7.80
N GLU A 61 -8.78 -4.29 8.74
CA GLU A 61 -7.47 -4.92 8.61
C GLU A 61 -7.57 -6.14 7.70
N VAL A 62 -6.60 -6.30 6.79
CA VAL A 62 -6.53 -7.47 5.93
C VAL A 62 -5.21 -8.18 6.21
N PRO A 63 -5.24 -9.38 6.81
CA PRO A 63 -4.01 -10.11 7.11
C PRO A 63 -3.28 -10.53 5.84
N LEU A 64 -1.96 -10.41 5.87
CA LEU A 64 -1.12 -10.91 4.79
C LEU A 64 -0.84 -12.40 5.03
N PRO A 65 -0.95 -13.24 3.99
CA PRO A 65 -0.67 -14.68 4.14
C PRO A 65 0.83 -14.92 4.24
N LYS A 66 1.20 -16.11 4.73
CA LYS A 66 2.60 -16.48 4.91
C LYS A 66 3.37 -16.55 3.59
N SER A 67 2.66 -16.70 2.48
CA SER A 67 3.29 -16.74 1.15
C SER A 67 3.84 -15.39 0.70
N VAL A 68 3.45 -14.31 1.37
CA VAL A 68 3.91 -12.96 1.06
C VAL A 68 5.17 -12.66 1.88
N ALA A 69 6.10 -11.90 1.29
CA ALA A 69 7.41 -11.65 1.90
C ALA A 69 7.36 -10.83 3.19
N VAL A 70 6.25 -10.18 3.46
CA VAL A 70 6.07 -9.29 4.62
C VAL A 70 4.94 -9.82 5.48
N SER A 71 5.09 -9.76 6.81
CA SER A 71 4.04 -10.17 7.73
C SER A 71 3.30 -8.95 8.29
N GLY A 72 2.07 -9.18 8.73
CA GLY A 72 1.26 -8.14 9.35
C GLY A 72 -0.09 -8.02 8.69
N VAL A 73 -0.70 -6.85 8.83
CA VAL A 73 -2.02 -6.56 8.25
C VAL A 73 -1.95 -5.28 7.42
N VAL A 74 -2.72 -5.28 6.34
CA VAL A 74 -2.91 -4.08 5.51
C VAL A 74 -4.03 -3.25 6.13
N LEU A 75 -3.80 -1.96 6.31
CA LEU A 75 -4.80 -1.06 6.87
C LEU A 75 -5.60 -0.43 5.72
N ALA A 76 -6.70 -1.07 5.37
CA ALA A 76 -7.48 -0.67 4.19
C ALA A 76 -8.21 0.67 4.39
N ASP A 77 -8.32 1.14 5.63
CA ASP A 77 -8.94 2.44 5.94
C ASP A 77 -7.95 3.60 5.85
N GLN A 78 -6.65 3.32 5.66
CA GLN A 78 -5.64 4.38 5.59
C GLN A 78 -5.07 4.53 4.18
N VAL A 79 -5.97 4.56 3.20
CA VAL A 79 -5.57 4.82 1.81
C VAL A 79 -5.04 6.25 1.70
N ARG A 80 -3.87 6.39 1.08
CA ARG A 80 -3.28 7.69 0.83
C ARG A 80 -2.82 7.80 -0.61
N SER A 81 -2.99 8.97 -1.18
CA SER A 81 -2.42 9.29 -2.49
C SER A 81 -1.06 9.95 -2.23
N LEU A 82 0.00 9.29 -2.64
CA LEU A 82 1.37 9.74 -2.35
C LEU A 82 2.16 9.92 -3.63
N ASP A 83 3.01 10.95 -3.64
CA ASP A 83 4.02 11.13 -4.69
C ASP A 83 5.13 10.10 -4.44
N TYR A 84 5.02 8.96 -5.09
CA TYR A 84 5.91 7.84 -4.80
C TYR A 84 7.35 8.08 -5.25
N ARG A 85 7.56 8.97 -6.21
CA ARG A 85 8.91 9.23 -6.70
C ARG A 85 9.76 9.98 -5.68
N ARG A 86 9.12 10.66 -4.75
CA ARG A 86 9.82 11.43 -3.71
C ARG A 86 9.87 10.70 -2.38
N ARG A 87 9.38 9.45 -2.31
CA ARG A 87 9.24 8.73 -1.04
C ARG A 87 10.00 7.42 -1.02
N ARG A 88 11.07 7.31 -1.80
CA ARG A 88 11.97 6.16 -1.83
C ARG A 88 11.23 4.84 -2.02
N ILE A 89 10.35 4.80 -3.01
CA ILE A 89 9.60 3.58 -3.30
C ILE A 89 10.52 2.47 -3.78
N GLU A 90 10.27 1.25 -3.30
CA GLU A 90 11.08 0.09 -3.65
C GLU A 90 10.19 -1.14 -3.73
N PHE A 91 10.26 -1.86 -4.83
CA PHE A 91 9.44 -3.04 -5.06
C PHE A 91 9.85 -4.18 -4.13
N ILE A 92 8.86 -4.86 -3.51
CA ILE A 92 9.08 -6.05 -2.68
C ILE A 92 8.57 -7.28 -3.40
N GLY A 93 7.35 -7.25 -3.90
CA GLY A 93 6.69 -8.39 -4.50
C GLY A 93 5.30 -8.03 -4.96
N ARG A 94 4.54 -9.04 -5.33
CA ARG A 94 3.18 -8.82 -5.85
C ARG A 94 2.20 -9.67 -5.05
N LEU A 95 1.09 -9.07 -4.67
CA LEU A 95 0.05 -9.80 -3.94
C LEU A 95 -0.77 -10.68 -4.87
N PRO A 96 -1.31 -11.80 -4.36
CA PRO A 96 -2.30 -12.55 -5.12
C PRO A 96 -3.47 -11.64 -5.48
N PRO A 97 -4.01 -11.75 -6.71
CA PRO A 97 -5.11 -10.87 -7.14
C PRO A 97 -6.32 -10.87 -6.21
N ALA A 98 -6.72 -12.05 -5.69
CA ALA A 98 -7.87 -12.12 -4.80
C ALA A 98 -7.65 -11.31 -3.52
N LEU A 99 -6.42 -11.31 -3.00
CA LEU A 99 -6.08 -10.55 -1.81
C LEU A 99 -6.14 -9.05 -2.09
N CYS A 100 -5.61 -8.64 -3.23
CA CYS A 100 -5.68 -7.24 -3.65
C CYS A 100 -7.14 -6.79 -3.79
N ASP A 101 -8.00 -7.63 -4.37
CA ASP A 101 -9.42 -7.35 -4.51
C ASP A 101 -10.10 -7.17 -3.17
N GLU A 102 -9.74 -8.00 -2.18
CA GLU A 102 -10.30 -7.89 -0.83
C GLU A 102 -9.92 -6.55 -0.19
N ILE A 103 -8.67 -6.14 -0.32
CA ILE A 103 -8.19 -4.87 0.22
C ILE A 103 -8.94 -3.71 -0.44
N ARG A 104 -9.07 -3.75 -1.76
CA ARG A 104 -9.77 -2.72 -2.51
C ARG A 104 -11.23 -2.62 -2.09
N ALA A 105 -11.89 -3.76 -1.90
CA ALA A 105 -13.30 -3.77 -1.49
C ALA A 105 -13.47 -3.12 -0.12
N LYS A 106 -12.58 -3.39 0.82
CA LYS A 106 -12.65 -2.78 2.14
C LYS A 106 -12.36 -1.28 2.09
N ALA A 107 -11.38 -0.86 1.29
CA ALA A 107 -11.06 0.55 1.12
C ALA A 107 -12.24 1.29 0.50
N GLN A 108 -12.89 0.68 -0.48
CA GLN A 108 -14.03 1.29 -1.16
C GLN A 108 -15.20 1.54 -0.23
N ARG A 109 -15.39 0.67 0.77
CA ARG A 109 -16.47 0.86 1.76
C ARG A 109 -16.34 2.16 2.53
N MET A 110 -15.13 2.67 2.67
CA MET A 110 -14.93 3.96 3.35
C MET A 110 -15.52 5.13 2.56
N LEU A 111 -15.80 4.92 1.29
CA LEU A 111 -16.33 5.97 0.40
C LEU A 111 -17.84 5.84 0.17
N GLU A 112 -18.46 4.84 0.74
CA GLU A 112 -19.91 4.61 0.58
C GLU A 112 -20.73 5.41 1.56
#